data_e92e53de0249f5aa68fd053a19be233c
#
_entry.id   e92e53de0249f5aa68fd053a19be233c
#
_cell.length_a   1.000
_cell.length_b   1.000
_cell.length_c   1.000
_cell.angle_alpha   90.00
_cell.angle_beta   90.00
_cell.angle_gamma   90.00
#
_symmetry.space_group_name_H-M   'P 1'
#
loop_
_entity.id
_entity.type
_entity.pdbx_description
1 polymer ?
#
loop_
_entity_poly.entity_id
_entity_poly.type
_entity_poly.pdbx_seq_one_letter_code
_entity_poly.pdbx_strand_id
1 'polypeptide(L)'
;MKEPYKTPWEPFMGEVPMHLDYFQGMMIELIEKVADKYPNVTALNFMHSKISYKELVENIHRTAIAFQQLGLKEGDHVVIAMPNCPQGIYAFYAVNLIGGVAHMIHPLSAEKEVLFYIQDSKCKLVLTINAFYRKFLPAIKEGKVKYFLLANLRDVLNPLMKVGYQITTGRKIPKVPKDGSNIMWRNFIKLSHGHELVRTHKDKDETAVVLYSGGTTGTPKGIALTNYNFNALAAQIVATNPMYRVADTMLAAMPLFHGFGLGVCIHSILGCGGTCILVPRFTADSYSKLVVKYRCNFIAGVPTLYEALTRTKVMNKADLSCLKGVFSGGDSLSIELKKKFDKFLKEHNASIQIREGYGTTECVTASCLTPLTQAKEGSIGIPFPDTYYRIVKPDTDEELPYGEEGEIVLAGPTVMKEYTNCPEETAETLHKDKYGTVWLHTGDLGVMDEEGFIYFKGRIKRLIVTSGYNVYPAQIENIIEKHDAVQMSCVIGVPDPYRMHKVKAYVVLKKGKIPSEILKQSILAHCRKYIAKYAMPREIEFREDLPKTLVGKVAYRQLEDEVLASMKK
;
A
#
# COMPACT_ATOMS: atom_id res chain seq x y z
N MET A 1 -17.39 -28.98 -9.23
CA MET A 1 -18.18 -28.30 -10.29
C MET A 1 -17.18 -27.53 -11.15
N LYS A 2 -17.31 -27.52 -12.50
CA LYS A 2 -16.48 -26.65 -13.32
C LYS A 2 -16.81 -25.20 -12.94
N GLU A 3 -15.77 -24.41 -12.68
CA GLU A 3 -15.93 -22.99 -12.41
C GLU A 3 -16.65 -22.29 -13.57
N PRO A 4 -17.56 -21.35 -13.29
CA PRO A 4 -18.32 -20.69 -14.34
C PRO A 4 -17.47 -19.65 -15.11
N TYR A 5 -16.21 -19.41 -14.67
CA TYR A 5 -15.35 -18.36 -15.21
C TYR A 5 -14.16 -18.95 -15.98
N LYS A 6 -13.71 -18.20 -16.99
CA LYS A 6 -12.52 -18.55 -17.75
C LYS A 6 -11.26 -18.20 -16.96
N THR A 7 -10.28 -19.07 -16.96
CA THR A 7 -8.99 -18.93 -16.26
C THR A 7 -7.82 -19.21 -17.20
N PRO A 8 -7.67 -18.42 -18.31
CA PRO A 8 -6.63 -18.69 -19.32
C PRO A 8 -5.21 -18.61 -18.78
N TRP A 9 -5.00 -17.98 -17.63
CA TRP A 9 -3.73 -17.85 -16.92
C TRP A 9 -3.31 -19.10 -16.13
N GLU A 10 -4.18 -20.06 -15.91
CA GLU A 10 -3.88 -21.26 -15.11
C GLU A 10 -2.59 -21.99 -15.54
N PRO A 11 -2.29 -22.17 -16.83
CA PRO A 11 -1.03 -22.79 -17.28
C PRO A 11 0.24 -22.04 -16.85
N PHE A 12 0.13 -20.75 -16.53
CA PHE A 12 1.26 -19.88 -16.16
C PHE A 12 1.46 -19.76 -14.65
N MET A 13 0.59 -20.35 -13.84
CA MET A 13 0.73 -20.35 -12.37
C MET A 13 1.89 -21.25 -11.88
N GLY A 14 2.37 -22.16 -12.71
CA GLY A 14 3.43 -23.10 -12.34
C GLY A 14 2.98 -24.07 -11.24
N GLU A 15 3.71 -24.11 -10.12
CA GLU A 15 3.36 -24.95 -8.96
C GLU A 15 2.34 -24.29 -8.01
N VAL A 16 1.91 -23.07 -8.29
CA VAL A 16 0.92 -22.37 -7.45
C VAL A 16 -0.46 -22.97 -7.73
N PRO A 17 -1.16 -23.53 -6.72
CA PRO A 17 -2.48 -24.11 -6.93
C PRO A 17 -3.51 -23.03 -7.26
N MET A 18 -4.49 -23.36 -8.10
CA MET A 18 -5.59 -22.45 -8.46
C MET A 18 -6.49 -22.14 -7.26
N HIS A 19 -6.63 -23.07 -6.34
CA HIS A 19 -7.44 -22.94 -5.13
C HIS A 19 -6.60 -23.14 -3.88
N LEU A 20 -6.90 -22.35 -2.84
CA LEU A 20 -6.23 -22.38 -1.54
C LEU A 20 -7.23 -22.63 -0.40
N ASP A 21 -6.75 -23.31 0.63
CA ASP A 21 -7.45 -23.37 1.91
C ASP A 21 -7.14 -22.10 2.72
N TYR A 22 -8.16 -21.28 2.94
CA TYR A 22 -8.02 -20.04 3.69
C TYR A 22 -8.37 -20.21 5.16
N PHE A 23 -7.60 -19.56 6.03
CA PHE A 23 -7.89 -19.53 7.45
C PHE A 23 -9.21 -18.79 7.74
N GLN A 24 -10.14 -19.44 8.43
CA GLN A 24 -11.53 -18.99 8.63
C GLN A 24 -11.75 -18.20 9.94
N GLY A 25 -10.71 -17.96 10.73
CA GLY A 25 -10.78 -17.23 12.00
C GLY A 25 -10.41 -15.75 11.89
N MET A 26 -10.28 -15.12 13.05
CA MET A 26 -9.81 -13.75 13.16
C MET A 26 -8.32 -13.65 12.79
N MET A 27 -7.89 -12.47 12.33
CA MET A 27 -6.48 -12.25 11.96
C MET A 27 -5.52 -12.56 13.10
N ILE A 28 -5.87 -12.18 14.33
CA ILE A 28 -5.05 -12.45 15.52
C ILE A 28 -4.90 -13.94 15.79
N GLU A 29 -5.93 -14.76 15.57
CA GLU A 29 -5.88 -16.20 15.79
C GLU A 29 -4.89 -16.90 14.86
N LEU A 30 -4.72 -16.37 13.62
CA LEU A 30 -3.67 -16.84 12.72
C LEU A 30 -2.28 -16.56 13.32
N ILE A 31 -2.08 -15.37 13.88
CA ILE A 31 -0.80 -14.99 14.50
C ILE A 31 -0.52 -15.83 15.76
N GLU A 32 -1.54 -16.10 16.56
CA GLU A 32 -1.43 -16.95 17.75
C GLU A 32 -1.03 -18.39 17.38
N LYS A 33 -1.65 -18.98 16.34
CA LYS A 33 -1.24 -20.31 15.83
C LYS A 33 0.22 -20.34 15.40
N VAL A 34 0.71 -19.27 14.78
CA VAL A 34 2.12 -19.14 14.39
C VAL A 34 3.00 -19.02 15.65
N ALA A 35 2.57 -18.25 16.65
CA ALA A 35 3.30 -18.09 17.91
C ALA A 35 3.39 -19.40 18.70
N ASP A 36 2.35 -20.21 18.71
CA ASP A 36 2.34 -21.53 19.34
C ASP A 36 3.35 -22.48 18.69
N LYS A 37 3.43 -22.41 17.35
CA LYS A 37 4.35 -23.27 16.59
C LYS A 37 5.80 -22.79 16.61
N TYR A 38 6.01 -21.47 16.62
CA TYR A 38 7.32 -20.82 16.47
C TYR A 38 7.55 -19.71 17.53
N PRO A 39 7.40 -19.98 18.84
CA PRO A 39 7.39 -18.94 19.88
C PRO A 39 8.67 -18.11 19.95
N ASN A 40 9.81 -18.71 19.64
CA ASN A 40 11.13 -18.09 19.77
C ASN A 40 11.63 -17.43 18.45
N VAL A 41 10.92 -17.61 17.34
CA VAL A 41 11.25 -16.91 16.09
C VAL A 41 11.01 -15.42 16.28
N THR A 42 11.89 -14.58 15.74
CA THR A 42 11.70 -13.13 15.75
C THR A 42 10.53 -12.77 14.84
N ALA A 43 9.47 -12.21 15.40
CA ALA A 43 8.34 -11.67 14.66
C ALA A 43 8.61 -10.24 14.15
N LEU A 44 9.11 -9.37 15.04
CA LEU A 44 9.39 -7.98 14.72
C LEU A 44 10.84 -7.61 15.04
N ASN A 45 11.43 -6.78 14.20
CA ASN A 45 12.68 -6.12 14.47
C ASN A 45 12.51 -4.61 14.25
N PHE A 46 12.59 -3.85 15.32
CA PHE A 46 12.43 -2.41 15.31
C PHE A 46 13.66 -1.73 15.88
N MET A 47 14.40 -1.01 15.04
CA MET A 47 15.62 -0.29 15.47
C MET A 47 16.54 -1.19 16.33
N HIS A 48 16.82 -2.41 15.85
CA HIS A 48 17.62 -3.45 16.51
C HIS A 48 17.01 -4.09 17.78
N SER A 49 15.80 -3.70 18.19
CA SER A 49 15.05 -4.39 19.21
C SER A 49 14.26 -5.53 18.57
N LYS A 50 14.65 -6.77 18.87
CA LYS A 50 13.96 -7.97 18.40
C LYS A 50 12.84 -8.32 19.37
N ILE A 51 11.72 -8.76 18.82
CA ILE A 51 10.52 -9.19 19.54
C ILE A 51 10.14 -10.55 18.95
N SER A 52 10.13 -11.59 19.77
CA SER A 52 9.73 -12.94 19.37
C SER A 52 8.21 -13.02 19.16
N TYR A 53 7.74 -14.11 18.52
CA TYR A 53 6.29 -14.35 18.37
C TYR A 53 5.59 -14.46 19.73
N LYS A 54 6.21 -15.13 20.70
CA LYS A 54 5.71 -15.19 22.09
C LYS A 54 5.53 -13.79 22.69
N GLU A 55 6.57 -12.97 22.63
CA GLU A 55 6.52 -11.60 23.14
C GLU A 55 5.53 -10.72 22.36
N LEU A 56 5.38 -10.94 21.06
CA LEU A 56 4.40 -10.25 20.22
C LEU A 56 2.99 -10.52 20.75
N VAL A 57 2.60 -11.78 20.90
CA VAL A 57 1.27 -12.19 21.37
C VAL A 57 1.03 -11.71 22.80
N GLU A 58 2.00 -11.85 23.72
CA GLU A 58 1.89 -11.32 25.08
C GLU A 58 1.63 -9.80 25.10
N ASN A 59 2.31 -9.03 24.26
CA ASN A 59 2.10 -7.58 24.19
C ASN A 59 0.75 -7.24 23.54
N ILE A 60 0.28 -8.01 22.58
CA ILE A 60 -1.07 -7.85 22.00
C ILE A 60 -2.12 -8.12 23.08
N HIS A 61 -2.01 -9.21 23.85
CA HIS A 61 -2.93 -9.54 24.94
C HIS A 61 -2.98 -8.45 26.00
N ARG A 62 -1.82 -7.97 26.48
CA ARG A 62 -1.76 -6.83 27.43
C ARG A 62 -2.43 -5.58 26.87
N THR A 63 -2.25 -5.31 25.57
CA THR A 63 -2.87 -4.16 24.93
C THR A 63 -4.38 -4.32 24.84
N ALA A 64 -4.87 -5.53 24.54
CA ALA A 64 -6.29 -5.86 24.49
C ALA A 64 -6.95 -5.71 25.88
N ILE A 65 -6.34 -6.27 26.92
CA ILE A 65 -6.81 -6.10 28.31
C ILE A 65 -6.88 -4.61 28.68
N ALA A 66 -5.84 -3.83 28.34
CA ALA A 66 -5.82 -2.40 28.63
C ALA A 66 -6.93 -1.64 27.88
N PHE A 67 -7.27 -2.02 26.64
CA PHE A 67 -8.42 -1.49 25.92
C PHE A 67 -9.74 -1.83 26.62
N GLN A 68 -9.91 -3.06 27.08
CA GLN A 68 -11.10 -3.49 27.82
C GLN A 68 -11.24 -2.72 29.15
N GLN A 69 -10.14 -2.45 29.87
CA GLN A 69 -10.14 -1.63 31.08
C GLN A 69 -10.49 -0.15 30.82
N LEU A 70 -10.26 0.38 29.62
CA LEU A 70 -10.80 1.66 29.16
C LEU A 70 -12.29 1.61 28.78
N GLY A 71 -12.90 0.41 28.79
CA GLY A 71 -14.30 0.19 28.43
C GLY A 71 -14.51 0.06 26.93
N LEU A 72 -13.48 -0.28 26.16
CA LEU A 72 -13.64 -0.69 24.77
C LEU A 72 -14.17 -2.14 24.74
N LYS A 73 -15.08 -2.39 23.82
CA LYS A 73 -15.74 -3.67 23.64
C LYS A 73 -15.94 -3.99 22.15
N GLU A 74 -16.50 -5.13 21.89
CA GLU A 74 -16.87 -5.56 20.55
C GLU A 74 -17.69 -4.50 19.79
N GLY A 75 -17.38 -4.31 18.52
CA GLY A 75 -17.99 -3.32 17.65
C GLY A 75 -17.48 -1.88 17.85
N ASP A 76 -16.63 -1.62 18.85
CA ASP A 76 -16.08 -0.28 19.04
C ASP A 76 -14.99 0.03 18.00
N HIS A 77 -14.95 1.29 17.57
CA HIS A 77 -14.03 1.79 16.56
C HIS A 77 -12.84 2.50 17.21
N VAL A 78 -11.65 2.22 16.70
CA VAL A 78 -10.37 2.82 17.15
C VAL A 78 -9.61 3.38 15.96
N VAL A 79 -9.27 4.66 15.99
CA VAL A 79 -8.40 5.27 14.99
C VAL A 79 -6.93 5.06 15.37
N ILE A 80 -6.17 4.42 14.50
CA ILE A 80 -4.74 4.14 14.67
C ILE A 80 -3.94 4.95 13.65
N ALA A 81 -3.29 6.01 14.12
CA ALA A 81 -2.46 6.94 13.34
C ALA A 81 -0.99 6.76 13.68
N MET A 82 -0.42 5.60 13.35
CA MET A 82 0.91 5.20 13.79
C MET A 82 1.88 5.00 12.63
N PRO A 83 3.18 5.33 12.80
CA PRO A 83 4.21 4.84 11.88
C PRO A 83 4.44 3.34 12.07
N ASN A 84 5.23 2.71 11.20
CA ASN A 84 5.62 1.31 11.33
C ASN A 84 6.44 1.11 12.61
N CYS A 85 5.77 0.71 13.68
CA CYS A 85 6.36 0.47 15.00
C CYS A 85 5.60 -0.61 15.77
N PRO A 86 6.21 -1.24 16.78
CA PRO A 86 5.58 -2.32 17.54
C PRO A 86 4.25 -1.93 18.18
N GLN A 87 4.13 -0.74 18.77
CA GLN A 87 2.89 -0.32 19.43
C GLN A 87 1.72 -0.19 18.44
N GLY A 88 1.99 0.23 17.17
CA GLY A 88 0.97 0.24 16.12
C GLY A 88 0.46 -1.15 15.80
N ILE A 89 1.35 -2.14 15.73
CA ILE A 89 1.02 -3.55 15.48
C ILE A 89 0.28 -4.16 16.68
N TYR A 90 0.74 -3.91 17.90
CA TYR A 90 0.05 -4.38 19.10
C TYR A 90 -1.38 -3.84 19.18
N ALA A 91 -1.56 -2.55 18.93
CA ALA A 91 -2.88 -1.93 18.95
C ALA A 91 -3.79 -2.49 17.86
N PHE A 92 -3.28 -2.68 16.64
CA PHE A 92 -4.03 -3.25 15.51
C PHE A 92 -4.61 -4.63 15.85
N TYR A 93 -3.76 -5.56 16.27
CA TYR A 93 -4.22 -6.91 16.62
C TYR A 93 -5.01 -6.94 17.95
N ALA A 94 -4.73 -6.04 18.89
CA ALA A 94 -5.50 -5.96 20.12
C ALA A 94 -6.94 -5.46 19.88
N VAL A 95 -7.13 -4.51 18.97
CA VAL A 95 -8.47 -4.08 18.52
C VAL A 95 -9.20 -5.25 17.85
N ASN A 96 -8.50 -5.99 16.99
CA ASN A 96 -9.05 -7.21 16.38
C ASN A 96 -9.47 -8.23 17.45
N LEU A 97 -8.60 -8.52 18.44
CA LEU A 97 -8.82 -9.51 19.51
C LEU A 97 -10.04 -9.20 20.39
N ILE A 98 -10.34 -7.92 20.63
CA ILE A 98 -11.55 -7.52 21.39
C ILE A 98 -12.79 -7.36 20.48
N GLY A 99 -12.71 -7.76 19.22
CA GLY A 99 -13.81 -7.64 18.25
C GLY A 99 -14.10 -6.19 17.82
N GLY A 100 -13.17 -5.27 17.98
CA GLY A 100 -13.28 -3.89 17.52
C GLY A 100 -12.95 -3.74 16.03
N VAL A 101 -13.08 -2.51 15.53
CA VAL A 101 -12.73 -2.11 14.15
C VAL A 101 -11.59 -1.11 14.18
N ALA A 102 -10.47 -1.45 13.51
CA ALA A 102 -9.30 -0.60 13.42
C ALA A 102 -9.39 0.33 12.20
N HIS A 103 -9.47 1.64 12.40
CA HIS A 103 -9.37 2.65 11.35
C HIS A 103 -7.92 3.10 11.19
N MET A 104 -7.28 2.66 10.14
CA MET A 104 -5.86 2.89 9.90
C MET A 104 -5.67 4.16 9.08
N ILE A 105 -5.10 5.21 9.69
CA ILE A 105 -4.93 6.50 9.02
C ILE A 105 -3.46 6.95 9.02
N HIS A 106 -3.13 7.85 8.09
CA HIS A 106 -1.79 8.40 8.01
C HIS A 106 -1.49 9.33 9.20
N PRO A 107 -0.40 9.13 9.96
CA PRO A 107 -0.06 9.97 11.12
C PRO A 107 0.31 11.43 10.76
N LEU A 108 0.54 11.71 9.49
CA LEU A 108 0.80 13.06 8.97
C LEU A 108 -0.39 13.67 8.20
N SER A 109 -1.58 13.06 8.24
CA SER A 109 -2.81 13.63 7.66
C SER A 109 -3.06 15.06 8.15
N ALA A 110 -3.65 15.90 7.29
CA ALA A 110 -4.02 17.25 7.68
C ALA A 110 -5.08 17.25 8.81
N GLU A 111 -5.16 18.33 9.57
CA GLU A 111 -6.09 18.43 10.71
C GLU A 111 -7.55 18.15 10.32
N LYS A 112 -8.01 18.72 9.21
CA LYS A 112 -9.36 18.48 8.68
C LYS A 112 -9.61 17.04 8.25
N GLU A 113 -8.59 16.37 7.71
CA GLU A 113 -8.69 14.93 7.38
C GLU A 113 -8.79 14.09 8.65
N VAL A 114 -7.98 14.39 9.68
CA VAL A 114 -8.05 13.69 10.96
C VAL A 114 -9.43 13.86 11.59
N LEU A 115 -10.00 15.07 11.55
CA LEU A 115 -11.34 15.34 12.03
C LEU A 115 -12.39 14.52 11.25
N PHE A 116 -12.27 14.49 9.92
CA PHE A 116 -13.13 13.67 9.07
C PHE A 116 -13.09 12.20 9.49
N TYR A 117 -11.89 11.61 9.64
CA TYR A 117 -11.76 10.20 10.04
C TYR A 117 -12.36 9.91 11.43
N ILE A 118 -12.24 10.84 12.37
CA ILE A 118 -12.85 10.73 13.70
C ILE A 118 -14.39 10.73 13.60
N GLN A 119 -14.95 11.62 12.79
CA GLN A 119 -16.38 11.77 12.60
C GLN A 119 -16.98 10.59 11.83
N ASP A 120 -16.31 10.17 10.75
CA ASP A 120 -16.72 9.03 9.92
C ASP A 120 -16.71 7.72 10.71
N SER A 121 -15.63 7.47 11.46
CA SER A 121 -15.50 6.26 12.27
C SER A 121 -16.34 6.27 13.55
N LYS A 122 -16.75 7.43 14.05
CA LYS A 122 -17.36 7.60 15.39
C LYS A 122 -16.52 6.93 16.50
N CYS A 123 -15.20 6.99 16.36
CA CYS A 123 -14.27 6.26 17.22
C CYS A 123 -14.30 6.74 18.68
N LYS A 124 -14.13 5.80 19.60
CA LYS A 124 -13.98 6.11 21.04
C LYS A 124 -12.57 6.51 21.42
N LEU A 125 -11.58 6.04 20.64
CA LEU A 125 -10.17 6.21 20.94
C LEU A 125 -9.39 6.56 19.66
N VAL A 126 -8.46 7.50 19.80
CA VAL A 126 -7.43 7.78 18.79
C VAL A 126 -6.05 7.48 19.40
N LEU A 127 -5.26 6.67 18.69
CA LEU A 127 -3.87 6.37 19.02
C LEU A 127 -2.93 7.03 18.03
N THR A 128 -1.95 7.80 18.56
CA THR A 128 -0.82 8.30 17.73
C THR A 128 0.46 8.37 18.56
N ILE A 129 1.58 8.80 17.94
CA ILE A 129 2.81 9.05 18.71
C ILE A 129 2.80 10.46 19.33
N ASN A 130 3.43 10.58 20.49
CA ASN A 130 3.51 11.85 21.23
C ASN A 130 4.17 12.99 20.44
N ALA A 131 4.98 12.69 19.42
CA ALA A 131 5.54 13.68 18.50
C ALA A 131 4.45 14.43 17.71
N PHE A 132 3.29 13.81 17.48
CA PHE A 132 2.16 14.40 16.75
C PHE A 132 1.05 14.95 17.65
N TYR A 133 1.25 14.97 18.97
CA TYR A 133 0.27 15.45 19.93
C TYR A 133 -0.40 16.77 19.52
N ARG A 134 0.41 17.81 19.25
CA ARG A 134 -0.11 19.14 18.90
C ARG A 134 -0.93 19.15 17.61
N LYS A 135 -0.57 18.30 16.66
CA LYS A 135 -1.25 18.19 15.37
C LYS A 135 -2.63 17.57 15.49
N PHE A 136 -2.78 16.55 16.35
CA PHE A 136 -4.03 15.84 16.53
C PHE A 136 -4.98 16.52 17.52
N LEU A 137 -4.46 17.28 18.47
CA LEU A 137 -5.22 17.85 19.58
C LEU A 137 -6.46 18.67 19.15
N PRO A 138 -6.43 19.53 18.10
CA PRO A 138 -7.62 20.26 17.67
C PRO A 138 -8.74 19.31 17.22
N ALA A 139 -8.43 18.36 16.34
CA ALA A 139 -9.39 17.37 15.83
C ALA A 139 -9.95 16.46 16.95
N ILE A 140 -9.12 16.09 17.95
CA ILE A 140 -9.54 15.31 19.11
C ILE A 140 -10.58 16.09 19.94
N LYS A 141 -10.35 17.38 20.19
CA LYS A 141 -11.28 18.23 20.95
C LYS A 141 -12.59 18.47 20.19
N GLU A 142 -12.50 18.84 18.93
CA GLU A 142 -13.66 19.08 18.06
C GLU A 142 -14.49 17.82 17.84
N GLY A 143 -13.85 16.67 17.58
CA GLY A 143 -14.47 15.37 17.42
C GLY A 143 -14.96 14.74 18.72
N LYS A 144 -14.73 15.37 19.90
CA LYS A 144 -15.14 14.89 21.23
C LYS A 144 -14.70 13.45 21.51
N VAL A 145 -13.49 13.08 21.09
CA VAL A 145 -12.94 11.74 21.30
C VAL A 145 -12.76 11.46 22.79
N LYS A 146 -13.27 10.33 23.27
CA LYS A 146 -13.23 9.98 24.69
C LYS A 146 -11.81 9.73 25.20
N TYR A 147 -10.98 9.05 24.40
CA TYR A 147 -9.62 8.68 24.80
C TYR A 147 -8.60 9.08 23.73
N PHE A 148 -7.62 9.88 24.13
CA PHE A 148 -6.46 10.21 23.31
C PHE A 148 -5.22 9.49 23.84
N LEU A 149 -4.81 8.41 23.16
CA LEU A 149 -3.69 7.56 23.54
C LEU A 149 -2.42 7.96 22.79
N LEU A 150 -1.34 8.18 23.51
CA LEU A 150 -0.08 8.66 22.98
C LEU A 150 1.07 7.68 23.23
N ALA A 151 1.59 7.10 22.18
CA ALA A 151 2.75 6.22 22.23
C ALA A 151 4.06 7.02 22.18
N ASN A 152 5.09 6.54 22.86
CA ASN A 152 6.45 7.01 22.69
C ASN A 152 7.29 5.87 22.09
N LEU A 153 7.90 6.10 20.93
CA LEU A 153 8.72 5.08 20.27
C LEU A 153 9.89 4.61 21.14
N ARG A 154 10.35 5.46 22.06
CA ARG A 154 11.38 5.11 23.05
C ARG A 154 11.00 3.89 23.90
N ASP A 155 9.71 3.69 24.19
CA ASP A 155 9.26 2.66 25.14
C ASP A 155 9.56 1.23 24.64
N VAL A 156 9.66 1.03 23.33
CA VAL A 156 9.91 -0.27 22.68
C VAL A 156 11.37 -0.46 22.21
N LEU A 157 12.25 0.49 22.50
CA LEU A 157 13.67 0.39 22.14
C LEU A 157 14.45 -0.37 23.23
N ASN A 158 15.55 -1.01 22.83
CA ASN A 158 16.50 -1.58 23.78
C ASN A 158 17.21 -0.46 24.59
N PRO A 159 17.84 -0.78 25.74
CA PRO A 159 18.43 0.23 26.63
C PRO A 159 19.41 1.20 25.94
N LEU A 160 20.29 0.69 25.08
CA LEU A 160 21.28 1.50 24.37
C LEU A 160 20.59 2.49 23.41
N MET A 161 19.64 1.99 22.62
CA MET A 161 18.89 2.82 21.67
C MET A 161 17.99 3.85 22.37
N LYS A 162 17.49 3.57 23.59
CA LYS A 162 16.74 4.55 24.40
C LYS A 162 17.54 5.80 24.70
N VAL A 163 18.84 5.64 25.00
CA VAL A 163 19.74 6.77 25.28
C VAL A 163 19.97 7.57 24.00
N GLY A 164 20.34 6.92 22.91
CA GLY A 164 20.56 7.57 21.61
C GLY A 164 19.30 8.31 21.11
N TYR A 165 18.14 7.69 21.21
CA TYR A 165 16.86 8.32 20.84
C TYR A 165 16.57 9.58 21.68
N GLN A 166 16.83 9.53 23.00
CA GLN A 166 16.60 10.69 23.85
C GLN A 166 17.48 11.88 23.50
N ILE A 167 18.75 11.62 23.14
CA ILE A 167 19.69 12.69 22.77
C ILE A 167 19.34 13.31 21.42
N THR A 168 18.96 12.50 20.42
CA THR A 168 18.77 12.95 19.04
C THR A 168 17.34 13.45 18.78
N THR A 169 16.35 12.64 19.11
CA THR A 169 14.94 12.86 18.75
C THR A 169 14.10 13.28 19.93
N GLY A 170 14.30 12.66 21.10
CA GLY A 170 13.44 12.83 22.26
C GLY A 170 13.37 14.26 22.80
N ARG A 171 14.46 15.06 22.64
CA ARG A 171 14.49 16.47 23.04
C ARG A 171 13.60 17.38 22.19
N LYS A 172 13.26 16.97 20.96
CA LYS A 172 12.42 17.73 20.03
C LYS A 172 10.93 17.40 20.17
N ILE A 173 10.59 16.38 20.95
CA ILE A 173 9.20 15.95 21.14
C ILE A 173 8.47 16.93 22.08
N PRO A 174 7.28 17.41 21.70
CA PRO A 174 6.49 18.28 22.56
C PRO A 174 6.18 17.63 23.91
N LYS A 175 6.21 18.42 24.98
CA LYS A 175 5.70 17.97 26.28
C LYS A 175 4.19 17.81 26.20
N VAL A 176 3.69 16.65 26.58
CA VAL A 176 2.26 16.36 26.69
C VAL A 176 1.81 16.79 28.09
N PRO A 177 0.74 17.59 28.23
CA PRO A 177 0.18 17.94 29.53
C PRO A 177 -0.26 16.70 30.32
N LYS A 178 -0.14 16.78 31.66
CA LYS A 178 -0.60 15.72 32.57
C LYS A 178 -1.93 16.13 33.21
N ASP A 179 -2.90 16.47 32.41
CA ASP A 179 -4.21 17.00 32.81
C ASP A 179 -5.34 15.94 32.80
N GLY A 180 -4.98 14.67 32.60
CA GLY A 180 -5.95 13.57 32.57
C GLY A 180 -6.68 13.41 31.20
N SER A 181 -6.58 14.38 30.30
CA SER A 181 -7.21 14.30 28.97
C SER A 181 -6.46 13.38 28.01
N ASN A 182 -5.19 13.08 28.33
CA ASN A 182 -4.29 12.32 27.48
C ASN A 182 -3.74 11.12 28.23
N ILE A 183 -3.69 9.97 27.60
CA ILE A 183 -3.17 8.73 28.17
C ILE A 183 -1.84 8.38 27.49
N MET A 184 -0.76 8.31 28.26
CA MET A 184 0.52 7.83 27.72
C MET A 184 0.53 6.31 27.65
N TRP A 185 1.07 5.73 26.56
CA TRP A 185 1.16 4.28 26.34
C TRP A 185 1.66 3.50 27.55
N ARG A 186 2.69 4.00 28.22
CA ARG A 186 3.23 3.39 29.44
C ARG A 186 2.21 3.24 30.57
N ASN A 187 1.34 4.25 30.75
CA ASN A 187 0.31 4.22 31.79
C ASN A 187 -0.88 3.38 31.32
N PHE A 188 -1.22 3.44 30.03
CA PHE A 188 -2.24 2.61 29.43
C PHE A 188 -1.96 1.12 29.63
N ILE A 189 -0.74 0.65 29.30
CA ILE A 189 -0.40 -0.78 29.46
C ILE A 189 -0.47 -1.24 30.93
N LYS A 190 -0.27 -0.36 31.91
CA LYS A 190 -0.43 -0.72 33.33
C LYS A 190 -1.86 -1.10 33.70
N LEU A 191 -2.85 -0.66 32.92
CA LEU A 191 -4.25 -1.04 33.14
C LEU A 191 -4.48 -2.54 32.93
N SER A 192 -3.60 -3.24 32.24
CA SER A 192 -3.69 -4.69 32.07
C SER A 192 -3.30 -5.49 33.32
N HIS A 193 -2.62 -4.89 34.30
CA HIS A 193 -2.09 -5.61 35.44
C HIS A 193 -3.23 -6.09 36.37
N GLY A 194 -3.22 -7.39 36.67
CA GLY A 194 -4.22 -8.02 37.56
C GLY A 194 -5.58 -8.28 36.91
N HIS A 195 -5.66 -8.10 35.59
CA HIS A 195 -6.87 -8.39 34.81
C HIS A 195 -6.62 -9.48 33.77
N GLU A 196 -7.66 -10.27 33.50
CA GLU A 196 -7.64 -11.31 32.49
C GLU A 196 -8.25 -10.83 31.16
N LEU A 197 -7.83 -11.45 30.07
CA LEU A 197 -8.34 -11.17 28.74
C LEU A 197 -9.72 -11.82 28.55
N VAL A 198 -10.72 -11.03 28.20
CA VAL A 198 -12.00 -11.51 27.71
C VAL A 198 -11.92 -11.62 26.19
N ARG A 199 -11.91 -12.83 25.68
CA ARG A 199 -11.85 -13.07 24.23
C ARG A 199 -13.20 -12.84 23.59
N THR A 200 -13.17 -12.22 22.42
CA THR A 200 -14.31 -12.11 21.52
C THR A 200 -14.04 -12.95 20.28
N HIS A 201 -15.04 -13.68 19.83
CA HIS A 201 -15.00 -14.38 18.56
C HIS A 201 -15.91 -13.68 17.56
N LYS A 202 -15.33 -13.24 16.47
CA LYS A 202 -16.07 -12.64 15.36
C LYS A 202 -16.06 -13.57 14.16
N ASP A 203 -17.15 -13.50 13.40
CA ASP A 203 -17.21 -14.14 12.10
C ASP A 203 -16.11 -13.58 11.19
N LYS A 204 -15.57 -14.46 10.33
CA LYS A 204 -14.51 -14.10 9.38
C LYS A 204 -14.91 -12.96 8.43
N ASP A 205 -16.22 -12.83 8.13
CA ASP A 205 -16.78 -11.86 7.19
C ASP A 205 -17.24 -10.55 7.88
N GLU A 206 -17.01 -10.41 9.19
CA GLU A 206 -17.22 -9.14 9.87
C GLU A 206 -16.08 -8.16 9.63
N THR A 207 -16.44 -6.86 9.56
CA THR A 207 -15.46 -5.79 9.37
C THR A 207 -14.49 -5.75 10.55
N ALA A 208 -13.21 -5.85 10.25
CA ALA A 208 -12.12 -5.79 11.23
C ALA A 208 -11.24 -4.56 11.03
N VAL A 209 -11.12 -4.08 9.81
CA VAL A 209 -10.24 -2.98 9.42
C VAL A 209 -10.97 -2.04 8.48
N VAL A 210 -10.77 -0.74 8.65
CA VAL A 210 -11.12 0.26 7.66
C VAL A 210 -9.85 0.96 7.19
N LEU A 211 -9.58 0.86 5.90
CA LEU A 211 -8.54 1.63 5.22
C LEU A 211 -9.19 2.78 4.46
N TYR A 212 -8.48 3.88 4.31
CA TYR A 212 -9.02 5.04 3.60
C TYR A 212 -8.30 5.24 2.27
N SER A 213 -9.07 5.34 1.18
CA SER A 213 -8.56 5.77 -0.12
C SER A 213 -8.81 7.26 -0.32
N GLY A 214 -7.88 7.94 -0.96
CA GLY A 214 -8.12 9.28 -1.49
C GLY A 214 -9.13 9.20 -2.62
N GLY A 215 -10.41 9.40 -2.31
CA GLY A 215 -11.48 9.37 -3.31
C GLY A 215 -11.19 10.30 -4.50
N THR A 216 -11.66 9.93 -5.67
CA THR A 216 -11.58 10.75 -6.89
C THR A 216 -12.39 12.04 -6.79
N THR A 217 -13.34 12.09 -5.85
CA THR A 217 -14.20 13.25 -5.51
C THR A 217 -13.57 14.19 -4.48
N GLY A 218 -12.36 13.88 -3.96
CA GLY A 218 -11.67 14.72 -2.96
C GLY A 218 -11.93 14.32 -1.51
N THR A 219 -13.05 13.66 -1.20
CA THR A 219 -13.34 13.14 0.15
C THR A 219 -12.83 11.70 0.27
N PRO A 220 -12.05 11.37 1.31
CA PRO A 220 -11.63 9.99 1.54
C PRO A 220 -12.83 9.07 1.78
N LYS A 221 -12.78 7.84 1.25
CA LYS A 221 -13.79 6.80 1.53
C LYS A 221 -13.18 5.73 2.43
N GLY A 222 -13.92 5.32 3.46
CA GLY A 222 -13.55 4.20 4.32
C GLY A 222 -13.90 2.87 3.64
N ILE A 223 -12.92 2.00 3.49
CA ILE A 223 -13.04 0.69 2.85
C ILE A 223 -13.08 -0.35 3.95
N ALA A 224 -14.25 -0.99 4.14
CA ALA A 224 -14.46 -2.01 5.14
C ALA A 224 -13.89 -3.35 4.67
N LEU A 225 -12.88 -3.82 5.38
CA LEU A 225 -12.18 -5.08 5.12
C LEU A 225 -12.37 -6.05 6.29
N THR A 226 -12.53 -7.32 5.95
CA THR A 226 -12.83 -8.38 6.91
C THR A 226 -11.58 -9.14 7.36
N ASN A 227 -11.71 -9.95 8.40
CA ASN A 227 -10.67 -10.91 8.79
C ASN A 227 -10.31 -11.83 7.62
N TYR A 228 -11.32 -12.30 6.88
CA TYR A 228 -11.15 -13.20 5.75
C TYR A 228 -10.35 -12.57 4.62
N ASN A 229 -10.60 -11.30 4.29
CA ASN A 229 -9.86 -10.60 3.23
C ASN A 229 -8.35 -10.58 3.51
N PHE A 230 -7.95 -10.29 4.75
CA PHE A 230 -6.54 -10.24 5.13
C PHE A 230 -5.91 -11.64 5.20
N ASN A 231 -6.60 -12.62 5.77
CA ASN A 231 -6.12 -14.00 5.86
C ASN A 231 -5.97 -14.62 4.47
N ALA A 232 -6.90 -14.34 3.57
CA ALA A 232 -6.85 -14.79 2.18
C ALA A 232 -5.65 -14.18 1.44
N LEU A 233 -5.44 -12.87 1.57
CA LEU A 233 -4.25 -12.23 1.01
C LEU A 233 -2.96 -12.86 1.53
N ALA A 234 -2.88 -13.16 2.84
CA ALA A 234 -1.69 -13.80 3.43
C ALA A 234 -1.41 -15.17 2.79
N ALA A 235 -2.43 -15.99 2.61
CA ALA A 235 -2.29 -17.29 1.94
C ALA A 235 -1.86 -17.14 0.46
N GLN A 236 -2.46 -16.20 -0.27
CA GLN A 236 -2.13 -15.92 -1.68
C GLN A 236 -0.69 -15.43 -1.85
N ILE A 237 -0.23 -14.52 -0.99
CA ILE A 237 1.16 -14.02 -1.02
C ILE A 237 2.16 -15.15 -0.76
N VAL A 238 1.88 -16.04 0.18
CA VAL A 238 2.75 -17.18 0.47
C VAL A 238 2.76 -18.16 -0.68
N ALA A 239 1.59 -18.54 -1.20
CA ALA A 239 1.46 -19.50 -2.31
C ALA A 239 2.20 -19.02 -3.57
N THR A 240 2.12 -17.73 -3.89
CA THR A 240 2.80 -17.14 -5.07
C THR A 240 4.31 -16.93 -4.87
N ASN A 241 4.84 -17.28 -3.70
CA ASN A 241 6.26 -17.16 -3.36
C ASN A 241 6.81 -18.46 -2.75
N PRO A 242 6.99 -19.54 -3.55
CA PRO A 242 7.37 -20.86 -3.07
C PRO A 242 8.76 -20.92 -2.41
N MET A 243 9.58 -19.88 -2.59
CA MET A 243 10.88 -19.74 -1.91
C MET A 243 10.76 -19.28 -0.46
N TYR A 244 9.56 -18.89 -0.01
CA TYR A 244 9.33 -18.42 1.35
C TYR A 244 9.59 -19.52 2.38
N ARG A 245 10.25 -19.18 3.49
CA ARG A 245 10.53 -20.07 4.62
C ARG A 245 10.28 -19.32 5.94
N VAL A 246 9.94 -20.06 6.98
CA VAL A 246 9.84 -19.51 8.35
C VAL A 246 11.14 -18.79 8.73
N ALA A 247 11.01 -17.69 9.45
CA ALA A 247 12.07 -16.75 9.82
C ALA A 247 12.68 -15.94 8.67
N ASP A 248 12.21 -16.08 7.42
CA ASP A 248 12.57 -15.16 6.36
C ASP A 248 12.16 -13.72 6.71
N THR A 249 12.92 -12.76 6.23
CA THR A 249 12.80 -11.36 6.63
C THR A 249 12.20 -10.50 5.52
N MET A 250 11.20 -9.70 5.87
CA MET A 250 10.64 -8.64 5.04
C MET A 250 11.06 -7.26 5.57
N LEU A 251 11.64 -6.42 4.72
CA LEU A 251 11.87 -5.01 5.07
C LEU A 251 10.58 -4.20 4.89
N ALA A 252 9.83 -4.06 5.98
CA ALA A 252 8.51 -3.43 6.00
C ALA A 252 8.62 -1.90 6.04
N ALA A 253 8.82 -1.28 4.86
CA ALA A 253 8.86 0.17 4.70
C ALA A 253 7.52 0.76 4.24
N MET A 254 6.67 -0.05 3.61
CA MET A 254 5.34 0.39 3.21
C MET A 254 4.51 0.68 4.46
N PRO A 255 3.71 1.78 4.45
CA PRO A 255 3.06 2.26 5.66
C PRO A 255 2.03 1.30 6.26
N LEU A 256 2.02 1.19 7.60
CA LEU A 256 1.05 0.40 8.37
C LEU A 256 -0.43 0.79 8.12
N PHE A 257 -0.69 2.02 7.73
CA PHE A 257 -2.04 2.53 7.43
C PHE A 257 -2.49 2.29 5.98
N HIS A 258 -1.72 1.58 5.18
CA HIS A 258 -2.04 1.25 3.79
C HIS A 258 -2.03 -0.27 3.60
N GLY A 259 -2.95 -0.81 2.78
CA GLY A 259 -3.06 -2.25 2.53
C GLY A 259 -1.73 -2.91 2.13
N PHE A 260 -0.89 -2.23 1.33
CA PHE A 260 0.42 -2.74 0.93
C PHE A 260 1.36 -2.95 2.13
N GLY A 261 1.38 -2.01 3.08
CA GLY A 261 2.17 -2.16 4.30
C GLY A 261 1.55 -3.16 5.27
N LEU A 262 0.28 -2.95 5.60
CA LEU A 262 -0.42 -3.76 6.60
C LEU A 262 -0.69 -5.19 6.13
N GLY A 263 -1.23 -5.35 4.92
CA GLY A 263 -1.60 -6.67 4.35
C GLY A 263 -0.37 -7.44 3.87
N VAL A 264 0.37 -6.91 2.88
CA VAL A 264 1.48 -7.62 2.23
C VAL A 264 2.74 -7.67 3.10
N CYS A 265 3.19 -6.52 3.65
CA CYS A 265 4.49 -6.47 4.33
C CYS A 265 4.43 -6.90 5.81
N ILE A 266 3.25 -6.90 6.45
CA ILE A 266 3.12 -7.18 7.88
C ILE A 266 2.27 -8.42 8.11
N HIS A 267 0.95 -8.38 7.80
CA HIS A 267 0.06 -9.50 8.14
C HIS A 267 0.44 -10.80 7.42
N SER A 268 0.71 -10.75 6.10
CA SER A 268 1.12 -11.95 5.35
C SER A 268 2.42 -12.55 5.88
N ILE A 269 3.37 -11.70 6.25
CA ILE A 269 4.67 -12.15 6.78
C ILE A 269 4.52 -12.74 8.18
N LEU A 270 3.77 -12.08 9.05
CA LEU A 270 3.53 -12.60 10.41
C LEU A 270 2.68 -13.87 10.39
N GLY A 271 1.68 -13.95 9.50
CA GLY A 271 0.79 -15.11 9.37
C GLY A 271 1.47 -16.38 8.87
N CYS A 272 2.68 -16.28 8.33
CA CYS A 272 3.45 -17.42 7.86
C CYS A 272 4.78 -17.67 8.60
N GLY A 273 4.99 -16.99 9.73
CA GLY A 273 6.16 -17.24 10.59
C GLY A 273 7.42 -16.44 10.20
N GLY A 274 7.28 -15.38 9.41
CA GLY A 274 8.40 -14.53 9.02
C GLY A 274 8.73 -13.41 10.00
N THR A 275 9.74 -12.64 9.69
CA THR A 275 10.22 -11.51 10.48
C THR A 275 9.97 -10.19 9.76
N CYS A 276 9.21 -9.28 10.34
CA CYS A 276 9.04 -7.92 9.83
C CYS A 276 10.12 -6.99 10.41
N ILE A 277 10.98 -6.45 9.55
CA ILE A 277 11.92 -5.39 9.92
C ILE A 277 11.22 -4.05 9.70
N LEU A 278 10.78 -3.42 10.78
CA LEU A 278 9.93 -2.23 10.72
C LEU A 278 10.75 -0.96 10.44
N VAL A 279 10.35 -0.22 9.40
CA VAL A 279 10.98 1.03 8.99
C VAL A 279 10.02 2.19 9.30
N PRO A 280 10.25 2.95 10.39
CA PRO A 280 9.30 4.00 10.81
C PRO A 280 9.35 5.24 9.93
N ARG A 281 10.44 5.45 9.21
CA ARG A 281 10.63 6.56 8.29
C ARG A 281 11.51 6.12 7.13
N PHE A 282 11.02 6.31 5.94
CA PHE A 282 11.74 6.01 4.72
C PHE A 282 12.65 7.16 4.28
N THR A 283 13.93 6.84 4.01
CA THR A 283 14.82 7.57 3.10
C THR A 283 15.61 6.54 2.30
N ALA A 284 15.97 6.82 1.06
CA ALA A 284 16.70 5.87 0.21
C ALA A 284 17.99 5.36 0.90
N ASP A 285 18.75 6.25 1.52
CA ASP A 285 19.99 5.88 2.22
C ASP A 285 19.73 5.00 3.46
N SER A 286 18.72 5.34 4.28
CA SER A 286 18.40 4.53 5.47
C SER A 286 17.89 3.15 5.09
N TYR A 287 17.05 3.09 4.05
CA TYR A 287 16.52 1.83 3.53
C TYR A 287 17.64 0.94 2.98
N SER A 288 18.52 1.49 2.13
CA SER A 288 19.67 0.78 1.58
C SER A 288 20.57 0.20 2.66
N LYS A 289 20.87 0.99 3.71
CA LYS A 289 21.64 0.51 4.88
C LYS A 289 20.98 -0.67 5.58
N LEU A 290 19.64 -0.67 5.68
CA LEU A 290 18.91 -1.76 6.31
C LEU A 290 18.87 -3.01 5.43
N VAL A 291 18.68 -2.87 4.09
CA VAL A 291 18.78 -3.99 3.14
C VAL A 291 20.12 -4.70 3.27
N VAL A 292 21.21 -3.94 3.20
CA VAL A 292 22.58 -4.48 3.32
C VAL A 292 22.83 -5.09 4.69
N LYS A 293 22.45 -4.38 5.76
CA LYS A 293 22.73 -4.78 7.14
C LYS A 293 22.00 -6.07 7.54
N TYR A 294 20.71 -6.14 7.22
CA TYR A 294 19.88 -7.28 7.63
C TYR A 294 19.86 -8.40 6.60
N ARG A 295 20.43 -8.20 5.42
CA ARG A 295 20.40 -9.19 4.33
C ARG A 295 18.98 -9.71 4.12
N CYS A 296 18.02 -8.77 3.96
CA CYS A 296 16.61 -9.09 3.86
C CYS A 296 16.32 -10.08 2.73
N ASN A 297 15.38 -11.01 2.97
CA ASN A 297 14.96 -11.97 1.95
C ASN A 297 13.92 -11.37 0.99
N PHE A 298 13.08 -10.48 1.51
CA PHE A 298 12.01 -9.84 0.73
C PHE A 298 12.03 -8.32 0.89
N ILE A 299 11.82 -7.63 -0.20
CA ILE A 299 11.59 -6.18 -0.23
C ILE A 299 10.39 -5.88 -1.11
N ALA A 300 9.56 -4.94 -0.66
CA ALA A 300 8.37 -4.50 -1.38
C ALA A 300 8.27 -2.98 -1.35
N GLY A 301 7.82 -2.39 -2.45
CA GLY A 301 7.71 -0.94 -2.53
C GLY A 301 7.12 -0.43 -3.84
N VAL A 302 7.04 0.88 -3.93
CA VAL A 302 6.62 1.60 -5.14
C VAL A 302 7.80 1.80 -6.10
N PRO A 303 7.58 2.03 -7.42
CA PRO A 303 8.66 2.22 -8.39
C PRO A 303 9.70 3.26 -8.01
N THR A 304 9.28 4.37 -7.39
CA THR A 304 10.19 5.43 -6.92
C THR A 304 11.19 4.97 -5.86
N LEU A 305 10.85 3.93 -5.07
CA LEU A 305 11.79 3.29 -4.15
C LEU A 305 12.94 2.64 -4.92
N TYR A 306 12.62 1.84 -5.93
CA TYR A 306 13.61 1.10 -6.72
C TYR A 306 14.52 2.03 -7.51
N GLU A 307 13.95 3.07 -8.11
CA GLU A 307 14.73 4.11 -8.75
C GLU A 307 15.71 4.78 -7.77
N ALA A 308 15.26 5.08 -6.55
CA ALA A 308 16.12 5.66 -5.52
C ALA A 308 17.25 4.71 -5.08
N LEU A 309 16.96 3.40 -4.94
CA LEU A 309 17.96 2.40 -4.54
C LEU A 309 19.12 2.32 -5.54
N THR A 310 18.87 2.40 -6.85
CA THR A 310 19.95 2.35 -7.85
C THR A 310 20.94 3.51 -7.79
N ARG A 311 20.65 4.55 -6.97
CA ARG A 311 21.50 5.76 -6.88
C ARG A 311 22.22 5.90 -5.56
N THR A 312 21.91 5.09 -4.56
CA THR A 312 22.55 5.22 -3.26
C THR A 312 23.96 4.63 -3.28
N LYS A 313 24.93 5.38 -2.76
CA LYS A 313 26.32 4.90 -2.66
C LYS A 313 26.46 3.63 -1.82
N VAL A 314 25.55 3.44 -0.86
CA VAL A 314 25.52 2.25 0.01
C VAL A 314 25.33 0.97 -0.80
N MET A 315 24.55 1.04 -1.88
CA MET A 315 24.25 -0.12 -2.72
C MET A 315 25.39 -0.50 -3.67
N ASN A 316 26.35 0.40 -3.95
CA ASN A 316 27.43 0.13 -4.92
C ASN A 316 28.24 -1.14 -4.66
N LYS A 317 28.32 -1.60 -3.41
CA LYS A 317 29.04 -2.81 -2.99
C LYS A 317 28.14 -3.81 -2.27
N ALA A 318 26.82 -3.66 -2.42
CA ALA A 318 25.86 -4.55 -1.76
C ALA A 318 25.89 -5.93 -2.42
N ASP A 319 25.87 -6.98 -1.59
CA ASP A 319 25.59 -8.33 -2.03
C ASP A 319 24.11 -8.63 -1.75
N LEU A 320 23.33 -8.80 -2.82
CA LEU A 320 21.88 -9.04 -2.78
C LEU A 320 21.52 -10.51 -3.02
N SER A 321 22.49 -11.42 -2.94
CA SER A 321 22.27 -12.87 -3.11
C SER A 321 21.27 -13.47 -2.12
N CYS A 322 21.00 -12.77 -1.01
CA CYS A 322 20.02 -13.18 0.00
C CYS A 322 18.55 -12.91 -0.40
N LEU A 323 18.32 -12.08 -1.42
CA LEU A 323 16.96 -11.77 -1.86
C LEU A 323 16.29 -12.98 -2.52
N LYS A 324 15.08 -13.28 -2.08
CA LYS A 324 14.16 -14.29 -2.60
C LYS A 324 12.97 -13.70 -3.32
N GLY A 325 12.65 -12.42 -3.06
CA GLY A 325 11.57 -11.73 -3.73
C GLY A 325 11.70 -10.20 -3.65
N VAL A 326 11.38 -9.55 -4.77
CA VAL A 326 11.32 -8.08 -4.91
C VAL A 326 10.01 -7.74 -5.60
N PHE A 327 9.17 -6.95 -4.93
CA PHE A 327 7.81 -6.66 -5.36
C PHE A 327 7.59 -5.16 -5.57
N SER A 328 7.19 -4.78 -6.78
CA SER A 328 6.75 -3.43 -7.10
C SER A 328 5.23 -3.39 -7.20
N GLY A 329 4.61 -2.40 -6.60
CA GLY A 329 3.17 -2.23 -6.68
C GLY A 329 2.73 -0.83 -6.25
N GLY A 330 1.42 -0.58 -6.38
CA GLY A 330 0.82 0.67 -5.97
C GLY A 330 0.98 1.82 -6.95
N ASP A 331 1.89 1.74 -7.89
CA ASP A 331 2.05 2.63 -9.05
C ASP A 331 2.62 1.83 -10.21
N SER A 332 2.49 2.33 -11.45
CA SER A 332 2.98 1.63 -12.65
C SER A 332 4.49 1.55 -12.67
N LEU A 333 5.02 0.35 -12.85
CA LEU A 333 6.45 0.12 -13.06
C LEU A 333 6.78 0.28 -14.54
N SER A 334 7.51 1.35 -14.90
CA SER A 334 7.88 1.51 -16.30
C SER A 334 8.81 0.38 -16.78
N ILE A 335 8.68 0.00 -18.05
CA ILE A 335 9.49 -1.05 -18.68
C ILE A 335 10.98 -0.75 -18.51
N GLU A 336 11.37 0.51 -18.66
CA GLU A 336 12.76 0.95 -18.53
C GLU A 336 13.29 0.81 -17.09
N LEU A 337 12.48 1.18 -16.11
CA LEU A 337 12.85 1.02 -14.69
C LEU A 337 12.94 -0.47 -14.32
N LYS A 338 12.02 -1.30 -14.81
CA LYS A 338 12.08 -2.76 -14.61
C LYS A 338 13.39 -3.32 -15.15
N LYS A 339 13.73 -3.05 -16.41
CA LYS A 339 14.98 -3.51 -17.04
C LYS A 339 16.21 -3.01 -16.30
N LYS A 340 16.21 -1.74 -15.89
CA LYS A 340 17.30 -1.12 -15.12
C LYS A 340 17.48 -1.80 -13.78
N PHE A 341 16.39 -2.07 -13.06
CA PHE A 341 16.45 -2.67 -11.73
C PHE A 341 16.78 -4.17 -11.78
N ASP A 342 16.28 -4.91 -12.77
CA ASP A 342 16.66 -6.32 -13.00
C ASP A 342 18.16 -6.46 -13.31
N LYS A 343 18.71 -5.55 -14.12
CA LYS A 343 20.17 -5.46 -14.36
C LYS A 343 20.92 -5.17 -13.06
N PHE A 344 20.43 -4.20 -12.28
CA PHE A 344 21.01 -3.85 -10.99
C PHE A 344 21.02 -5.04 -10.01
N LEU A 345 19.92 -5.79 -9.90
CA LEU A 345 19.83 -7.02 -9.08
C LEU A 345 20.90 -8.04 -9.51
N LYS A 346 21.03 -8.30 -10.81
CA LYS A 346 22.03 -9.22 -11.36
C LYS A 346 23.47 -8.78 -11.08
N GLU A 347 23.77 -7.51 -11.23
CA GLU A 347 25.10 -6.92 -10.95
C GLU A 347 25.46 -6.99 -9.46
N HIS A 348 24.46 -7.19 -8.57
CA HIS A 348 24.63 -7.34 -7.13
C HIS A 348 24.34 -8.77 -6.63
N ASN A 349 24.55 -9.78 -7.49
CA ASN A 349 24.47 -11.21 -7.19
C ASN A 349 23.07 -11.75 -6.87
N ALA A 350 21.99 -10.99 -7.10
CA ALA A 350 20.64 -11.53 -6.94
C ALA A 350 20.28 -12.42 -8.14
N SER A 351 19.68 -13.58 -7.86
CA SER A 351 19.22 -14.54 -8.87
C SER A 351 17.76 -14.34 -9.29
N ILE A 352 17.12 -13.28 -8.82
CA ILE A 352 15.70 -12.97 -9.03
C ILE A 352 15.52 -11.68 -9.82
N GLN A 353 14.29 -11.47 -10.31
CA GLN A 353 13.86 -10.25 -10.96
C GLN A 353 12.80 -9.54 -10.12
N ILE A 354 12.60 -8.25 -10.36
CA ILE A 354 11.50 -7.51 -9.78
C ILE A 354 10.18 -7.99 -10.40
N ARG A 355 9.21 -8.29 -9.54
CA ARG A 355 7.86 -8.71 -9.92
C ARG A 355 6.90 -7.57 -9.69
N GLU A 356 6.11 -7.22 -10.70
CA GLU A 356 5.08 -6.21 -10.60
C GLU A 356 3.78 -6.87 -10.13
N GLY A 357 3.13 -6.24 -9.14
CA GLY A 357 1.83 -6.62 -8.63
C GLY A 357 0.85 -5.46 -8.73
N TYR A 358 -0.42 -5.80 -8.92
CA TYR A 358 -1.52 -4.84 -9.02
C TYR A 358 -2.62 -5.18 -8.02
N GLY A 359 -3.35 -4.14 -7.63
CA GLY A 359 -4.54 -4.20 -6.82
C GLY A 359 -4.90 -2.82 -6.29
N THR A 360 -6.09 -2.72 -5.76
CA THR A 360 -6.65 -1.50 -5.17
C THR A 360 -6.85 -1.68 -3.67
N THR A 361 -7.11 -0.63 -2.92
CA THR A 361 -7.39 -0.74 -1.48
C THR A 361 -8.62 -1.61 -1.24
N GLU A 362 -9.58 -1.57 -2.18
CA GLU A 362 -10.82 -2.34 -2.19
C GLU A 362 -10.63 -3.86 -2.30
N CYS A 363 -9.42 -4.32 -2.63
CA CYS A 363 -9.05 -5.75 -2.60
C CYS A 363 -7.79 -6.02 -1.74
N VAL A 364 -7.65 -5.32 -0.62
CA VAL A 364 -6.50 -5.37 0.31
C VAL A 364 -5.16 -5.17 -0.43
N THR A 365 -5.16 -4.38 -1.52
CA THR A 365 -3.95 -3.90 -2.22
C THR A 365 -3.36 -4.82 -3.28
N ALA A 366 -3.49 -6.15 -3.19
CA ALA A 366 -2.87 -7.05 -4.16
C ALA A 366 -3.84 -8.16 -4.58
N SER A 367 -3.98 -8.35 -5.89
CA SER A 367 -4.88 -9.33 -6.49
C SER A 367 -4.28 -10.01 -7.73
N CYS A 368 -3.16 -9.50 -8.25
CA CYS A 368 -2.36 -10.18 -9.27
C CYS A 368 -0.87 -9.89 -9.10
N LEU A 369 -0.03 -10.70 -9.75
CA LEU A 369 1.42 -10.59 -9.68
C LEU A 369 2.06 -11.20 -10.94
N THR A 370 3.17 -10.63 -11.41
CA THR A 370 4.00 -11.26 -12.43
C THR A 370 4.39 -12.67 -11.98
N PRO A 371 4.08 -13.75 -12.74
CA PRO A 371 4.43 -15.12 -12.36
C PRO A 371 5.94 -15.36 -12.41
N LEU A 372 6.41 -16.40 -11.72
CA LEU A 372 7.82 -16.82 -11.73
C LEU A 372 8.20 -17.53 -13.03
N THR A 373 7.25 -18.21 -13.64
CA THR A 373 7.45 -19.06 -14.81
C THR A 373 7.65 -18.27 -16.09
N GLN A 374 6.87 -17.22 -16.29
CA GLN A 374 6.90 -16.41 -17.50
C GLN A 374 6.46 -14.98 -17.19
N ALA A 375 7.25 -14.02 -17.59
CA ALA A 375 6.90 -12.60 -17.52
C ALA A 375 6.68 -12.05 -18.93
N LYS A 376 5.60 -11.29 -19.14
CA LYS A 376 5.36 -10.54 -20.37
C LYS A 376 5.65 -9.06 -20.16
N GLU A 377 6.40 -8.47 -21.06
CA GLU A 377 6.79 -7.06 -20.97
C GLU A 377 5.56 -6.14 -20.95
N GLY A 378 5.48 -5.26 -19.96
CA GLY A 378 4.37 -4.31 -19.78
C GLY A 378 3.12 -4.90 -19.13
N SER A 379 3.11 -6.20 -18.82
CA SER A 379 2.02 -6.83 -18.07
C SER A 379 2.22 -6.66 -16.58
N ILE A 380 1.11 -6.41 -15.85
CA ILE A 380 1.05 -6.43 -14.37
C ILE A 380 0.94 -7.85 -13.81
N GLY A 381 0.97 -8.88 -14.66
CA GLY A 381 0.96 -10.28 -14.30
C GLY A 381 -0.39 -10.99 -14.50
N ILE A 382 -0.60 -12.04 -13.72
CA ILE A 382 -1.78 -12.89 -13.70
C ILE A 382 -2.45 -12.86 -12.34
N PRO A 383 -3.77 -13.15 -12.23
CA PRO A 383 -4.50 -13.20 -10.98
C PRO A 383 -3.91 -14.17 -9.95
N PHE A 384 -4.12 -13.86 -8.66
CA PHE A 384 -3.83 -14.77 -7.56
C PHE A 384 -4.79 -15.98 -7.55
N PRO A 385 -4.46 -17.06 -6.82
CA PRO A 385 -5.41 -18.16 -6.56
C PRO A 385 -6.78 -17.64 -6.12
N ASP A 386 -7.85 -18.29 -6.58
CA ASP A 386 -9.24 -17.92 -6.29
C ASP A 386 -9.63 -16.48 -6.63
N THR A 387 -8.85 -15.83 -7.49
CA THR A 387 -9.13 -14.48 -7.97
C THR A 387 -9.39 -14.52 -9.46
N TYR A 388 -10.53 -13.96 -9.87
CA TYR A 388 -10.99 -13.91 -11.25
C TYR A 388 -10.94 -12.49 -11.78
N TYR A 389 -10.57 -12.35 -13.04
CA TYR A 389 -10.51 -11.09 -13.74
C TYR A 389 -11.34 -11.13 -15.01
N ARG A 390 -11.95 -10.01 -15.34
CA ARG A 390 -12.58 -9.74 -16.63
C ARG A 390 -12.23 -8.34 -17.09
N ILE A 391 -12.27 -8.13 -18.38
CA ILE A 391 -12.29 -6.79 -18.98
C ILE A 391 -13.71 -6.55 -19.46
N VAL A 392 -14.35 -5.50 -18.96
CA VAL A 392 -15.71 -5.16 -19.29
C VAL A 392 -15.78 -3.79 -19.96
N LYS A 393 -16.83 -3.56 -20.75
CA LYS A 393 -17.12 -2.23 -21.27
C LYS A 393 -17.39 -1.28 -20.10
N PRO A 394 -16.70 -0.12 -20.03
CA PRO A 394 -16.88 0.84 -18.95
C PRO A 394 -18.37 1.16 -18.68
N ASP A 395 -18.71 1.30 -17.40
CA ASP A 395 -20.06 1.55 -16.90
C ASP A 395 -21.07 0.42 -17.19
N THR A 396 -20.60 -0.80 -17.50
CA THR A 396 -21.44 -1.99 -17.73
C THR A 396 -20.77 -3.26 -17.19
N ASP A 397 -21.53 -4.37 -17.14
CA ASP A 397 -21.02 -5.72 -16.83
C ASP A 397 -20.72 -6.55 -18.10
N GLU A 398 -20.79 -5.95 -19.31
CA GLU A 398 -20.56 -6.62 -20.59
C GLU A 398 -19.08 -6.96 -20.75
N GLU A 399 -18.76 -8.27 -20.72
CA GLU A 399 -17.40 -8.77 -20.91
C GLU A 399 -16.94 -8.59 -22.36
N LEU A 400 -15.77 -7.98 -22.53
CA LEU A 400 -15.14 -7.76 -23.83
C LEU A 400 -14.25 -8.94 -24.23
N PRO A 401 -14.07 -9.16 -25.55
CA PRO A 401 -13.11 -10.13 -26.09
C PRO A 401 -11.67 -9.86 -25.62
N TYR A 402 -10.83 -10.91 -25.60
CA TYR A 402 -9.40 -10.74 -25.34
C TYR A 402 -8.76 -9.78 -26.35
N GLY A 403 -7.85 -8.95 -25.88
CA GLY A 403 -7.17 -7.94 -26.68
C GLY A 403 -7.92 -6.60 -26.77
N GLU A 404 -9.19 -6.55 -26.38
CA GLU A 404 -9.95 -5.29 -26.32
C GLU A 404 -9.72 -4.56 -25.00
N GLU A 405 -9.78 -3.22 -25.06
CA GLU A 405 -9.59 -2.36 -23.91
C GLU A 405 -10.92 -2.06 -23.22
N GLY A 406 -10.94 -2.21 -21.90
CA GLY A 406 -12.10 -1.92 -21.07
C GLY A 406 -11.73 -1.75 -19.61
N GLU A 407 -12.72 -1.70 -18.74
CA GLU A 407 -12.52 -1.65 -17.29
C GLU A 407 -12.07 -3.01 -16.77
N ILE A 408 -11.05 -3.01 -15.92
CA ILE A 408 -10.63 -4.18 -15.16
C ILE A 408 -11.64 -4.40 -14.03
N VAL A 409 -12.32 -5.54 -14.03
CA VAL A 409 -13.13 -5.98 -12.90
C VAL A 409 -12.59 -7.29 -12.33
N LEU A 410 -12.70 -7.44 -11.02
CA LEU A 410 -12.15 -8.61 -10.34
C LEU A 410 -13.10 -9.14 -9.25
N ALA A 411 -13.04 -10.45 -9.02
CA ALA A 411 -13.74 -11.12 -7.94
C ALA A 411 -12.77 -12.04 -7.21
N GLY A 412 -12.92 -12.18 -5.90
CA GLY A 412 -12.07 -13.06 -5.12
C GLY A 412 -12.16 -12.80 -3.62
N PRO A 413 -11.45 -13.60 -2.81
CA PRO A 413 -11.57 -13.59 -1.36
C PRO A 413 -11.04 -12.30 -0.69
N THR A 414 -10.30 -11.48 -1.42
CA THR A 414 -9.75 -10.21 -0.91
C THR A 414 -10.64 -9.00 -1.17
N VAL A 415 -11.73 -9.14 -1.94
CA VAL A 415 -12.65 -8.04 -2.26
C VAL A 415 -13.32 -7.52 -0.98
N MET A 416 -13.35 -6.20 -0.83
CA MET A 416 -13.93 -5.51 0.33
C MET A 416 -15.40 -5.87 0.57
N LYS A 417 -15.84 -5.66 1.79
CA LYS A 417 -17.24 -5.81 2.14
C LYS A 417 -18.10 -4.66 1.58
N GLU A 418 -17.64 -3.42 1.81
CA GLU A 418 -18.38 -2.20 1.42
C GLU A 418 -17.52 -0.95 1.61
N TYR A 419 -17.99 0.20 1.12
CA TYR A 419 -17.57 1.50 1.60
C TYR A 419 -18.37 1.90 2.84
N THR A 420 -17.69 2.28 3.92
CA THR A 420 -18.35 2.70 5.17
C THR A 420 -19.18 3.96 4.95
N ASN A 421 -20.42 3.94 5.43
CA ASN A 421 -21.37 5.06 5.31
C ASN A 421 -21.68 5.54 3.86
N CYS A 422 -21.35 4.74 2.84
CA CYS A 422 -21.49 5.09 1.43
C CYS A 422 -22.17 3.94 0.65
N PRO A 423 -23.48 3.65 0.88
CA PRO A 423 -24.16 2.51 0.25
C PRO A 423 -24.35 2.68 -1.27
N GLU A 424 -24.55 3.90 -1.75
CA GLU A 424 -24.71 4.18 -3.19
C GLU A 424 -23.41 3.88 -3.94
N GLU A 425 -22.26 4.40 -3.48
CA GLU A 425 -20.96 4.12 -4.07
C GLU A 425 -20.56 2.65 -3.92
N THR A 426 -21.02 1.97 -2.88
CA THR A 426 -20.82 0.53 -2.74
C THR A 426 -21.55 -0.22 -3.84
N ALA A 427 -22.82 0.14 -4.10
CA ALA A 427 -23.63 -0.48 -5.15
C ALA A 427 -23.08 -0.18 -6.57
N GLU A 428 -22.49 1.01 -6.79
CA GLU A 428 -21.82 1.36 -8.04
C GLU A 428 -20.48 0.61 -8.25
N THR A 429 -19.87 0.13 -7.18
CA THR A 429 -18.53 -0.47 -7.23
C THR A 429 -18.56 -1.99 -7.14
N LEU A 430 -19.53 -2.56 -6.42
CA LEU A 430 -19.67 -3.99 -6.19
C LEU A 430 -20.92 -4.52 -6.89
N HIS A 431 -20.73 -5.23 -8.01
CA HIS A 431 -21.83 -5.82 -8.77
C HIS A 431 -21.93 -7.32 -8.51
N LYS A 432 -23.14 -7.83 -8.32
CA LYS A 432 -23.40 -9.25 -8.10
C LYS A 432 -23.89 -9.89 -9.39
N ASP A 433 -23.19 -10.90 -9.88
CA ASP A 433 -23.61 -11.61 -11.08
C ASP A 433 -24.71 -12.66 -10.81
N LYS A 434 -25.17 -13.31 -11.87
CA LYS A 434 -26.21 -14.36 -11.82
C LYS A 434 -25.83 -15.60 -11.00
N TYR A 435 -24.55 -15.81 -10.73
CA TYR A 435 -24.04 -16.92 -9.92
C TYR A 435 -23.88 -16.53 -8.44
N GLY A 436 -24.11 -15.25 -8.11
CA GLY A 436 -23.97 -14.71 -6.77
C GLY A 436 -22.54 -14.22 -6.44
N THR A 437 -21.63 -14.24 -7.40
CA THR A 437 -20.27 -13.73 -7.24
C THR A 437 -20.26 -12.21 -7.26
N VAL A 438 -19.54 -11.61 -6.30
CA VAL A 438 -19.39 -10.17 -6.21
C VAL A 438 -18.16 -9.73 -7.00
N TRP A 439 -18.37 -8.86 -7.98
CA TRP A 439 -17.33 -8.28 -8.83
C TRP A 439 -17.06 -6.84 -8.40
N LEU A 440 -15.78 -6.54 -8.20
CA LEU A 440 -15.27 -5.21 -7.92
C LEU A 440 -14.95 -4.48 -9.22
N HIS A 441 -15.65 -3.40 -9.50
CA HIS A 441 -15.34 -2.43 -10.55
C HIS A 441 -14.21 -1.52 -10.04
N THR A 442 -13.03 -1.64 -10.66
CA THR A 442 -11.82 -0.99 -10.13
C THR A 442 -11.68 0.47 -10.52
N GLY A 443 -12.39 0.91 -11.56
CA GLY A 443 -12.20 2.19 -12.21
C GLY A 443 -10.86 2.31 -12.97
N ASP A 444 -10.19 1.18 -13.17
CA ASP A 444 -8.93 1.10 -13.88
C ASP A 444 -9.14 0.45 -15.27
N LEU A 445 -8.54 1.03 -16.31
CA LEU A 445 -8.57 0.50 -17.67
C LEU A 445 -7.45 -0.49 -17.90
N GLY A 446 -7.73 -1.54 -18.67
CA GLY A 446 -6.76 -2.54 -19.03
C GLY A 446 -7.17 -3.39 -20.22
N VAL A 447 -6.29 -4.30 -20.56
CA VAL A 447 -6.47 -5.32 -21.59
C VAL A 447 -6.06 -6.65 -21.01
N MET A 448 -6.76 -7.72 -21.34
CA MET A 448 -6.35 -9.10 -21.06
C MET A 448 -6.03 -9.77 -22.38
N ASP A 449 -4.88 -10.44 -22.48
CA ASP A 449 -4.55 -11.24 -23.67
C ASP A 449 -5.15 -12.65 -23.58
N GLU A 450 -5.04 -13.44 -24.67
CA GLU A 450 -5.58 -14.80 -24.78
C GLU A 450 -5.00 -15.78 -23.74
N GLU A 451 -3.83 -15.47 -23.17
CA GLU A 451 -3.16 -16.25 -22.12
C GLU A 451 -3.49 -15.73 -20.70
N GLY A 452 -4.33 -14.69 -20.60
CA GLY A 452 -4.80 -14.15 -19.33
C GLY A 452 -3.84 -13.19 -18.63
N PHE A 453 -2.81 -12.70 -19.32
CA PHE A 453 -1.96 -11.63 -18.79
C PHE A 453 -2.67 -10.30 -18.90
N ILE A 454 -2.58 -9.51 -17.83
CA ILE A 454 -3.26 -8.23 -17.71
C ILE A 454 -2.29 -7.09 -18.02
N TYR A 455 -2.74 -6.12 -18.81
CA TYR A 455 -1.99 -4.91 -19.17
C TYR A 455 -2.76 -3.69 -18.69
N PHE A 456 -2.25 -3.05 -17.63
CA PHE A 456 -2.82 -1.82 -17.10
C PHE A 456 -2.61 -0.65 -18.06
N LYS A 457 -3.67 0.11 -18.36
CA LYS A 457 -3.64 1.26 -19.28
C LYS A 457 -3.73 2.60 -18.54
N GLY A 458 -4.40 2.64 -17.42
CA GLY A 458 -4.57 3.85 -16.61
C GLY A 458 -5.87 3.85 -15.84
N ARG A 459 -6.17 4.96 -15.15
CA ARG A 459 -7.46 5.14 -14.48
C ARG A 459 -8.46 5.80 -15.40
N ILE A 460 -9.71 5.33 -15.41
CA ILE A 460 -10.81 5.93 -16.16
C ILE A 460 -10.88 7.44 -15.87
N LYS A 461 -10.81 7.83 -14.60
CA LYS A 461 -10.85 9.25 -14.18
C LYS A 461 -9.57 10.06 -14.43
N ARG A 462 -8.46 9.41 -14.85
CA ARG A 462 -7.20 10.07 -15.26
C ARG A 462 -7.09 10.20 -16.79
N LEU A 463 -8.07 9.69 -17.51
CA LEU A 463 -8.11 9.73 -18.95
C LEU A 463 -8.16 11.19 -19.45
N ILE A 464 -7.26 11.55 -20.35
CA ILE A 464 -7.26 12.88 -20.96
C ILE A 464 -8.06 12.81 -22.26
N VAL A 465 -9.22 13.45 -22.28
CA VAL A 465 -10.00 13.57 -23.52
C VAL A 465 -9.52 14.80 -24.28
N THR A 466 -8.92 14.59 -25.46
CA THR A 466 -8.45 15.67 -26.32
C THR A 466 -9.00 15.53 -27.74
N SER A 467 -9.76 16.54 -28.19
CA SER A 467 -10.40 16.54 -29.53
C SER A 467 -11.23 15.26 -29.80
N GLY A 468 -11.91 14.71 -28.77
CA GLY A 468 -12.71 13.49 -28.88
C GLY A 468 -11.93 12.17 -28.81
N TYR A 469 -10.61 12.22 -28.64
CA TYR A 469 -9.77 11.04 -28.49
C TYR A 469 -9.36 10.83 -27.04
N ASN A 470 -9.35 9.58 -26.61
CA ASN A 470 -8.83 9.17 -25.33
C ASN A 470 -7.30 9.11 -25.37
N VAL A 471 -6.67 9.77 -24.41
CA VAL A 471 -5.21 9.78 -24.23
C VAL A 471 -4.87 9.27 -22.84
N TYR A 472 -4.02 8.26 -22.78
CA TYR A 472 -3.61 7.57 -21.55
C TYR A 472 -2.28 8.12 -21.05
N PRO A 473 -2.26 8.88 -19.94
CA PRO A 473 -1.05 9.48 -19.40
C PRO A 473 0.11 8.49 -19.23
N ALA A 474 -0.16 7.31 -18.65
CA ALA A 474 0.86 6.29 -18.40
C ALA A 474 1.57 5.79 -19.70
N GLN A 475 0.86 5.71 -20.82
CA GLN A 475 1.47 5.34 -22.09
C GLN A 475 2.46 6.40 -22.57
N ILE A 476 2.09 7.66 -22.42
CA ILE A 476 2.94 8.78 -22.83
C ILE A 476 4.14 8.89 -21.89
N GLU A 477 3.94 8.74 -20.59
CA GLU A 477 4.98 8.70 -19.56
C GLU A 477 6.02 7.61 -19.90
N ASN A 478 5.58 6.40 -20.19
CA ASN A 478 6.45 5.29 -20.60
C ASN A 478 7.27 5.60 -21.86
N ILE A 479 6.71 6.34 -22.82
CA ILE A 479 7.42 6.72 -24.04
C ILE A 479 8.43 7.83 -23.75
N ILE A 480 8.06 8.84 -22.97
CA ILE A 480 8.95 9.94 -22.57
C ILE A 480 10.16 9.38 -21.79
N GLU A 481 9.94 8.43 -20.89
CA GLU A 481 10.97 7.84 -20.05
C GLU A 481 11.98 6.96 -20.81
N LYS A 482 11.64 6.50 -22.02
CA LYS A 482 12.58 5.83 -22.92
C LYS A 482 13.65 6.78 -23.50
N HIS A 483 13.45 8.10 -23.41
CA HIS A 483 14.45 9.06 -23.86
C HIS A 483 15.66 9.09 -22.91
N ASP A 484 16.90 9.03 -23.44
CA ASP A 484 18.14 8.89 -22.67
C ASP A 484 18.36 9.94 -21.58
N ALA A 485 17.83 11.12 -21.74
CA ALA A 485 17.97 12.22 -20.80
C ALA A 485 16.92 12.22 -19.69
N VAL A 486 15.83 11.46 -19.83
CA VAL A 486 14.70 11.48 -18.90
C VAL A 486 14.88 10.46 -17.79
N GLN A 487 14.55 10.87 -16.59
CA GLN A 487 14.57 10.03 -15.39
C GLN A 487 13.17 9.59 -15.01
N MET A 488 12.22 10.51 -15.04
CA MET A 488 10.84 10.31 -14.62
C MET A 488 9.97 11.35 -15.31
N SER A 489 8.71 11.01 -15.55
CA SER A 489 7.74 11.95 -16.11
C SER A 489 6.37 11.80 -15.44
N CYS A 490 5.55 12.85 -15.55
CA CYS A 490 4.14 12.83 -15.21
C CYS A 490 3.36 13.62 -16.25
N VAL A 491 2.31 13.01 -16.79
CA VAL A 491 1.48 13.60 -17.84
C VAL A 491 0.10 13.93 -17.27
N ILE A 492 -0.38 15.14 -17.53
CA ILE A 492 -1.71 15.62 -17.12
C ILE A 492 -2.48 16.23 -18.28
N GLY A 493 -3.80 16.27 -18.13
CA GLY A 493 -4.69 17.05 -19.00
C GLY A 493 -4.84 18.48 -18.48
N VAL A 494 -4.54 19.45 -19.32
CA VAL A 494 -4.76 20.87 -19.03
C VAL A 494 -5.97 21.34 -19.82
N PRO A 495 -6.97 21.99 -19.20
CA PRO A 495 -8.13 22.53 -19.92
C PRO A 495 -7.73 23.36 -21.13
N ASP A 496 -8.39 23.13 -22.26
CA ASP A 496 -8.16 23.85 -23.51
C ASP A 496 -9.51 24.16 -24.18
N PRO A 497 -9.79 25.42 -24.53
CA PRO A 497 -11.10 25.81 -25.06
C PRO A 497 -11.48 25.16 -26.40
N TYR A 498 -10.50 24.69 -27.17
CA TYR A 498 -10.76 24.10 -28.49
C TYR A 498 -10.72 22.57 -28.48
N ARG A 499 -10.05 21.94 -27.50
CA ARG A 499 -9.74 20.50 -27.50
C ARG A 499 -10.30 19.76 -26.31
N MET A 500 -11.04 20.38 -25.41
CA MET A 500 -11.34 20.01 -24.05
C MET A 500 -10.09 20.03 -23.16
N HIS A 501 -9.07 19.24 -23.50
CA HIS A 501 -7.77 19.24 -22.81
C HIS A 501 -6.61 19.21 -23.81
N LYS A 502 -5.51 19.86 -23.46
CA LYS A 502 -4.19 19.65 -24.05
C LYS A 502 -3.34 18.79 -23.13
N VAL A 503 -2.49 17.98 -23.71
CA VAL A 503 -1.56 17.10 -22.98
C VAL A 503 -0.34 17.92 -22.55
N LYS A 504 -0.05 17.94 -21.24
CA LYS A 504 1.14 18.56 -20.66
C LYS A 504 1.97 17.50 -19.93
N ALA A 505 3.29 17.49 -20.16
CA ALA A 505 4.23 16.59 -19.52
C ALA A 505 5.16 17.37 -18.57
N TYR A 506 5.28 16.91 -17.34
CA TYR A 506 6.33 17.29 -16.40
C TYR A 506 7.45 16.27 -16.48
N VAL A 507 8.69 16.73 -16.60
CA VAL A 507 9.84 15.86 -16.84
C VAL A 507 10.96 16.15 -15.86
N VAL A 508 11.43 15.12 -15.18
CA VAL A 508 12.65 15.14 -14.35
C VAL A 508 13.79 14.54 -15.17
N LEU A 509 14.88 15.26 -15.27
CA LEU A 509 16.04 14.85 -16.05
C LEU A 509 17.00 13.98 -15.24
N LYS A 510 17.74 13.11 -15.91
CA LYS A 510 18.85 12.36 -15.33
C LYS A 510 19.97 13.31 -14.86
N LYS A 511 20.67 12.91 -13.84
CA LYS A 511 21.79 13.71 -13.27
C LYS A 511 22.80 14.11 -14.35
N GLY A 512 23.16 15.39 -14.35
CA GLY A 512 24.12 15.96 -15.32
C GLY A 512 23.49 16.42 -16.64
N LYS A 513 22.18 16.23 -16.83
CA LYS A 513 21.45 16.83 -17.95
C LYS A 513 20.87 18.17 -17.54
N ILE A 514 20.99 19.15 -18.41
CA ILE A 514 20.57 20.55 -18.15
C ILE A 514 19.30 20.83 -18.96
N PRO A 515 18.25 21.41 -18.34
CA PRO A 515 17.06 21.84 -19.05
C PRO A 515 17.42 22.82 -20.17
N SER A 516 16.93 22.57 -21.36
CA SER A 516 17.11 23.45 -22.52
C SER A 516 16.00 23.25 -23.54
N GLU A 517 15.75 24.23 -24.39
CA GLU A 517 14.78 24.11 -25.47
C GLU A 517 15.20 23.03 -26.49
N ILE A 518 16.51 22.88 -26.73
CA ILE A 518 17.06 21.82 -27.59
C ILE A 518 16.67 20.43 -27.03
N LEU A 519 16.85 20.24 -25.72
CA LEU A 519 16.50 18.97 -25.07
C LEU A 519 14.99 18.70 -25.10
N LYS A 520 14.18 19.75 -24.92
CA LYS A 520 12.72 19.66 -25.03
C LYS A 520 12.30 19.21 -26.43
N GLN A 521 12.88 19.81 -27.47
CA GLN A 521 12.62 19.41 -28.87
C GLN A 521 13.11 17.98 -29.17
N SER A 522 14.22 17.54 -28.56
CA SER A 522 14.71 16.16 -28.66
C SER A 522 13.70 15.17 -28.06
N ILE A 523 13.16 15.46 -26.86
CA ILE A 523 12.13 14.62 -26.23
C ILE A 523 10.85 14.60 -27.09
N LEU A 524 10.40 15.74 -27.59
CA LEU A 524 9.24 15.79 -28.49
C LEU A 524 9.48 15.04 -29.81
N ALA A 525 10.69 15.11 -30.37
CA ALA A 525 11.06 14.34 -31.57
C ALA A 525 11.07 12.83 -31.30
N HIS A 526 11.53 12.42 -30.11
CA HIS A 526 11.44 11.04 -29.66
C HIS A 526 9.96 10.60 -29.58
N CYS A 527 9.12 11.38 -28.91
CA CYS A 527 7.69 11.08 -28.77
C CYS A 527 6.97 10.97 -30.13
N ARG A 528 7.29 11.81 -31.12
CA ARG A 528 6.67 11.77 -32.46
C ARG A 528 6.84 10.44 -33.17
N LYS A 529 7.82 9.62 -32.80
CA LYS A 529 8.05 8.30 -33.41
C LYS A 529 7.05 7.26 -32.92
N TYR A 530 6.43 7.46 -31.75
CA TYR A 530 5.64 6.46 -31.06
C TYR A 530 4.25 6.94 -30.64
N ILE A 531 4.01 8.26 -30.62
CA ILE A 531 2.76 8.87 -30.13
C ILE A 531 2.01 9.50 -31.31
N ALA A 532 0.72 9.20 -31.42
CA ALA A 532 -0.17 9.82 -32.41
C ALA A 532 -0.27 11.34 -32.18
N LYS A 533 -0.45 12.10 -33.26
CA LYS A 533 -0.41 13.57 -33.26
C LYS A 533 -1.39 14.20 -32.26
N TYR A 534 -2.56 13.60 -32.03
CA TYR A 534 -3.54 14.10 -31.07
C TYR A 534 -3.10 13.93 -29.61
N ALA A 535 -2.36 12.86 -29.30
CA ALA A 535 -1.90 12.52 -27.96
C ALA A 535 -0.53 13.13 -27.60
N MET A 536 0.12 13.81 -28.54
CA MET A 536 1.44 14.42 -28.30
C MET A 536 1.38 15.50 -27.19
N PRO A 537 2.35 15.49 -26.27
CA PRO A 537 2.53 16.60 -25.33
C PRO A 537 2.66 17.92 -26.07
N ARG A 538 1.80 18.87 -25.75
CA ARG A 538 1.86 20.25 -26.29
C ARG A 538 2.79 21.14 -25.49
N GLU A 539 3.03 20.73 -24.25
CA GLU A 539 3.86 21.44 -23.31
C GLU A 539 4.72 20.44 -22.54
N ILE A 540 6.01 20.73 -22.41
CA ILE A 540 6.94 20.03 -21.53
C ILE A 540 7.49 21.04 -20.55
N GLU A 541 7.38 20.74 -19.26
CA GLU A 541 7.96 21.52 -18.16
C GLU A 541 8.98 20.66 -17.42
N PHE A 542 10.21 21.15 -17.31
CA PHE A 542 11.24 20.48 -16.54
C PHE A 542 11.11 20.82 -15.05
N ARG A 543 11.22 19.81 -14.20
CA ARG A 543 11.19 19.91 -12.73
C ARG A 543 12.42 19.20 -12.14
N GLU A 544 12.86 19.64 -10.97
CA GLU A 544 13.93 18.96 -10.21
C GLU A 544 13.43 17.63 -9.61
N ASP A 545 12.18 17.60 -9.13
CA ASP A 545 11.47 16.40 -8.66
C ASP A 545 9.97 16.56 -8.94
N LEU A 546 9.22 15.46 -8.92
CA LEU A 546 7.77 15.46 -8.99
C LEU A 546 7.16 15.42 -7.58
N PRO A 547 6.03 16.09 -7.35
CA PRO A 547 5.33 16.00 -6.08
C PRO A 547 4.90 14.55 -5.82
N LYS A 548 4.98 14.14 -4.56
CA LYS A 548 4.67 12.77 -4.14
C LYS A 548 3.57 12.75 -3.10
N THR A 549 2.73 11.75 -3.20
CA THR A 549 1.76 11.44 -2.15
C THR A 549 2.47 10.96 -0.89
N LEU A 550 1.74 10.91 0.20
CA LEU A 550 2.26 10.43 1.49
C LEU A 550 2.72 8.95 1.45
N VAL A 551 2.27 8.19 0.46
CA VAL A 551 2.68 6.81 0.22
C VAL A 551 3.76 6.67 -0.86
N GLY A 552 4.32 7.79 -1.35
CA GLY A 552 5.45 7.83 -2.28
C GLY A 552 5.10 7.75 -3.77
N LYS A 553 3.82 7.74 -4.14
CA LYS A 553 3.37 7.81 -5.54
C LYS A 553 3.48 9.24 -6.07
N VAL A 554 3.58 9.41 -7.39
CA VAL A 554 3.50 10.75 -8.00
C VAL A 554 2.12 11.35 -7.77
N ALA A 555 2.08 12.57 -7.19
CA ALA A 555 0.86 13.31 -6.88
C ALA A 555 0.41 14.15 -8.10
N TYR A 556 -0.06 13.49 -9.17
CA TYR A 556 -0.45 14.17 -10.42
C TYR A 556 -1.54 15.23 -10.21
N ARG A 557 -2.47 15.02 -9.26
CA ARG A 557 -3.52 16.02 -8.93
C ARG A 557 -2.96 17.34 -8.42
N GLN A 558 -1.87 17.28 -7.63
CA GLN A 558 -1.22 18.51 -7.21
C GLN A 558 -0.70 19.31 -8.41
N LEU A 559 -0.21 18.62 -9.45
CA LEU A 559 0.21 19.27 -10.69
C LEU A 559 -0.98 19.84 -11.49
N GLU A 560 -2.12 19.14 -11.50
CA GLU A 560 -3.38 19.64 -12.07
C GLU A 560 -3.87 20.88 -11.33
N ASP A 561 -3.89 20.84 -9.98
CA ASP A 561 -4.30 21.97 -9.13
C ASP A 561 -3.39 23.21 -9.32
N GLU A 562 -2.06 23.00 -9.43
CA GLU A 562 -1.10 24.08 -9.74
C GLU A 562 -1.44 24.78 -11.06
N VAL A 563 -1.79 23.99 -12.10
CA VAL A 563 -2.17 24.56 -13.40
C VAL A 563 -3.51 25.31 -13.30
N LEU A 564 -4.52 24.70 -12.68
CA LEU A 564 -5.84 25.34 -12.52
C LEU A 564 -5.75 26.64 -11.71
N ALA A 565 -4.90 26.68 -10.68
CA ALA A 565 -4.65 27.90 -9.90
C ALA A 565 -3.95 28.98 -10.73
N SER A 566 -3.06 28.60 -11.66
CA SER A 566 -2.37 29.53 -12.56
C SER A 566 -3.29 30.11 -13.65
N MET A 567 -4.32 29.38 -14.06
CA MET A 567 -5.30 29.80 -15.07
C MET A 567 -6.38 30.75 -14.51
N LYS A 568 -6.55 30.79 -13.18
CA LYS A 568 -7.50 31.70 -12.49
C LYS A 568 -6.90 33.04 -12.15
N LYS A 569 -5.60 33.21 -12.30
CA LYS A 569 -4.86 34.47 -12.17
C LYS A 569 -4.72 35.15 -13.54
#